data_db9510359b27839d0101a58483ac59db
#
_entry.id   db9510359b27839d0101a58483ac59db
#
_cell.length_a   1.000
_cell.length_b   1.000
_cell.length_c   1.000
_cell.angle_alpha   90.00
_cell.angle_beta   90.00
_cell.angle_gamma   90.00
#
_symmetry.space_group_name_H-M   'P 1'
#
loop_
_entity.id
_entity.type
_entity.pdbx_description
1 polymer ?
#
loop_
_entity_poly.entity_id
_entity_poly.type
_entity_poly.pdbx_seq_one_letter_code
_entity_poly.pdbx_strand_id
1 'polypeptide(L)'
;RNDLKENINVENIIFGLDFNIIKNSPLLSVDGWTNNTNINLFDYIDENSWIKNILATDISVDGTLQGPNLNIYKNLLNYKNINLIASGGIGSINDIFNLKSISCNECVVGKAIYENKISLGDLLNVN
;
A
#
# COMPACT_ATOMS: atom_id res chain seq x y z
N ARG A 1 -7.60 8.05 -19.42
CA ARG A 1 -8.16 7.34 -18.28
C ARG A 1 -9.46 6.61 -18.59
N ASN A 2 -10.41 7.26 -19.24
CA ASN A 2 -11.63 6.60 -19.71
C ASN A 2 -11.31 5.49 -20.70
N ASP A 3 -10.31 5.71 -21.56
CA ASP A 3 -9.86 4.69 -22.50
C ASP A 3 -9.34 3.46 -21.76
N LEU A 4 -8.59 3.66 -20.68
CA LEU A 4 -8.07 2.58 -19.85
C LEU A 4 -9.22 1.76 -19.25
N LYS A 5 -10.22 2.44 -18.72
CA LYS A 5 -11.39 1.82 -18.11
C LYS A 5 -12.24 1.04 -19.11
N GLU A 6 -12.34 1.53 -20.34
CA GLU A 6 -13.20 0.96 -21.38
C GLU A 6 -12.54 -0.14 -22.20
N ASN A 7 -11.22 -0.02 -22.44
CA ASN A 7 -10.50 -0.88 -23.38
C ASN A 7 -9.62 -1.93 -22.71
N ILE A 8 -9.37 -1.82 -21.41
CA ILE A 8 -8.55 -2.76 -20.66
C ILE A 8 -9.35 -3.25 -19.46
N ASN A 9 -9.26 -4.54 -19.19
CA ASN A 9 -9.90 -5.09 -18.00
C ASN A 9 -9.19 -4.59 -16.75
N VAL A 10 -9.82 -3.66 -16.04
CA VAL A 10 -9.22 -3.03 -14.86
C VAL A 10 -8.94 -4.01 -13.71
N GLU A 11 -9.58 -5.18 -13.74
CA GLU A 11 -9.32 -6.22 -12.73
C GLU A 11 -7.94 -6.84 -12.89
N ASN A 12 -7.31 -6.68 -14.07
CA ASN A 12 -5.96 -7.17 -14.33
C ASN A 12 -4.89 -6.08 -14.16
N ILE A 13 -5.28 -4.89 -13.70
CA ILE A 13 -4.37 -3.77 -13.50
C ILE A 13 -4.21 -3.50 -12.02
N ILE A 14 -2.96 -3.37 -11.57
CA ILE A 14 -2.64 -2.92 -10.23
C ILE A 14 -2.13 -1.49 -10.33
N PHE A 15 -2.82 -0.56 -9.66
CA PHE A 15 -2.41 0.84 -9.65
C PHE A 15 -1.45 1.06 -8.48
N GLY A 16 -0.22 1.44 -8.80
CA GLY A 16 0.75 1.83 -7.78
C GLY A 16 0.49 3.27 -7.35
N LEU A 17 0.10 3.45 -6.10
CA LEU A 17 -0.15 4.78 -5.53
C LEU A 17 0.83 4.99 -4.39
N ASP A 18 1.85 5.81 -4.65
CA ASP A 18 2.83 6.18 -3.65
C ASP A 18 2.34 7.41 -2.90
N PHE A 19 2.43 7.40 -1.59
CA PHE A 19 1.98 8.53 -0.78
C PHE A 19 2.99 8.84 0.31
N ASN A 20 3.04 10.12 0.69
CA ASN A 20 3.83 10.60 1.80
C ASN A 20 2.90 11.22 2.84
N ILE A 21 3.25 11.11 4.10
CA ILE A 21 2.45 11.72 5.17
C ILE A 21 2.96 13.15 5.39
N ILE A 22 2.15 14.13 5.02
CA ILE A 22 2.46 15.55 5.17
C ILE A 22 1.37 16.17 6.04
N LYS A 23 1.75 16.69 7.20
CA LYS A 23 0.81 17.29 8.16
C LYS A 23 -0.36 16.35 8.47
N ASN A 24 -0.03 15.08 8.72
CA ASN A 24 -0.97 14.02 9.04
C ASN A 24 -1.92 13.62 7.89
N SER A 25 -1.64 14.04 6.67
CA SER A 25 -2.44 13.67 5.50
C SER A 25 -1.63 12.85 4.52
N PRO A 26 -2.19 11.77 3.95
CA PRO A 26 -1.50 10.99 2.93
C PRO A 26 -1.66 11.68 1.58
N LEU A 27 -0.60 12.31 1.10
CA LEU A 27 -0.58 13.00 -0.18
C LEU A 27 0.16 12.15 -1.22
N LEU A 28 -0.40 12.06 -2.42
CA LEU A 28 0.23 11.31 -3.50
C LEU A 28 1.57 11.91 -3.87
N SER A 29 2.52 11.05 -4.17
CA SER A 29 3.85 11.40 -4.64
C SER A 29 4.05 10.92 -6.07
N VAL A 30 4.82 11.67 -6.85
CA VAL A 30 5.12 11.36 -8.25
C VAL A 30 6.60 11.53 -8.52
N ASP A 31 7.04 11.24 -9.74
CA ASP A 31 8.42 11.44 -10.19
C ASP A 31 9.44 10.70 -9.33
N GLY A 32 9.18 9.44 -9.04
CA GLY A 32 10.10 8.63 -8.24
C GLY A 32 10.24 9.14 -6.81
N TRP A 33 9.17 9.68 -6.25
CA TRP A 33 9.07 10.20 -4.88
C TRP A 33 9.73 11.57 -4.70
N THR A 34 10.15 12.24 -5.77
CA THR A 34 10.81 13.53 -5.67
C THR A 34 9.84 14.69 -5.48
N ASN A 35 8.59 14.52 -5.92
CA ASN A 35 7.56 15.55 -5.83
C ASN A 35 6.33 15.05 -5.10
N ASN A 36 5.91 15.77 -4.06
CA ASN A 36 4.62 15.56 -3.43
C ASN A 36 3.57 16.41 -4.14
N THR A 37 2.41 15.83 -4.37
CA THR A 37 1.26 16.57 -4.88
C THR A 37 0.42 17.07 -3.71
N ASN A 38 -0.57 17.92 -4.00
CA ASN A 38 -1.57 18.29 -3.02
C ASN A 38 -2.79 17.37 -3.07
N ILE A 39 -2.69 16.25 -3.77
CA ILE A 39 -3.80 15.32 -3.96
C ILE A 39 -3.79 14.30 -2.81
N ASN A 40 -4.84 14.31 -2.02
CA ASN A 40 -5.02 13.33 -0.95
C ASN A 40 -5.33 11.96 -1.54
N LEU A 41 -4.72 10.92 -1.00
CA LEU A 41 -4.89 9.55 -1.46
C LEU A 41 -6.37 9.12 -1.49
N PHE A 42 -7.11 9.41 -0.43
CA PHE A 42 -8.52 9.02 -0.34
C PHE A 42 -9.39 9.80 -1.32
N ASP A 43 -9.13 11.09 -1.50
CA ASP A 43 -9.85 11.90 -2.47
C ASP A 43 -9.64 11.36 -3.89
N TYR A 44 -8.40 10.95 -4.19
CA TYR A 44 -8.09 10.38 -5.49
C TYR A 44 -8.87 9.10 -5.75
N ILE A 45 -8.97 8.24 -4.75
CA ILE A 45 -9.72 6.99 -4.85
C ILE A 45 -11.21 7.29 -5.01
N ASP A 46 -11.73 8.25 -4.24
CA ASP A 46 -13.14 8.63 -4.33
C ASP A 46 -13.50 9.15 -5.73
N GLU A 47 -12.60 9.90 -6.35
CA GLU A 47 -12.80 10.45 -7.70
C GLU A 47 -12.60 9.42 -8.81
N ASN A 48 -11.99 8.27 -8.48
CA ASN A 48 -11.66 7.22 -9.44
C ASN A 48 -12.19 5.87 -8.97
N SER A 49 -13.47 5.81 -8.67
CA SER A 49 -14.12 4.64 -8.05
C SER A 49 -14.06 3.36 -8.89
N TRP A 50 -13.65 3.46 -10.15
CA TRP A 50 -13.47 2.32 -11.04
C TRP A 50 -12.16 1.55 -10.78
N ILE A 51 -11.24 2.09 -9.99
CA ILE A 51 -10.00 1.40 -9.61
C ILE A 51 -10.33 0.25 -8.67
N LYS A 52 -9.76 -0.92 -8.93
CA LYS A 52 -10.02 -2.11 -8.12
C LYS A 52 -8.82 -2.62 -7.36
N ASN A 53 -7.64 -2.63 -7.96
CA ASN A 53 -6.43 -3.16 -7.33
C ASN A 53 -5.43 -2.04 -7.10
N ILE A 54 -5.01 -1.87 -5.86
CA ILE A 54 -4.10 -0.80 -5.47
C ILE A 54 -2.91 -1.38 -4.73
N LEU A 55 -1.71 -1.05 -5.19
CA LEU A 55 -0.48 -1.21 -4.42
C LEU A 55 -0.17 0.16 -3.81
N ALA A 56 -0.45 0.32 -2.52
CA ALA A 56 -0.25 1.57 -1.82
C ALA A 56 1.07 1.52 -1.05
N THR A 57 1.99 2.41 -1.38
CA THR A 57 3.29 2.49 -0.72
C THR A 57 3.38 3.76 0.11
N ASP A 58 3.56 3.58 1.41
CA ASP A 58 3.86 4.70 2.31
C ASP A 58 5.36 4.99 2.23
N ILE A 59 5.72 6.02 1.48
CA ILE A 59 7.13 6.36 1.28
C ILE A 59 7.77 6.97 2.52
N SER A 60 6.98 7.43 3.47
CA SER A 60 7.51 8.00 4.72
C SER A 60 8.18 6.93 5.61
N VAL A 61 7.79 5.67 5.45
CA VAL A 61 8.35 4.56 6.21
C VAL A 61 9.01 3.47 5.35
N ASP A 62 8.92 3.57 4.03
CA ASP A 62 9.50 2.56 3.14
C ASP A 62 11.01 2.49 3.34
N GLY A 63 11.51 1.26 3.47
CA GLY A 63 12.92 1.01 3.72
C GLY A 63 13.38 1.28 5.16
N THR A 64 12.49 1.67 6.08
CA THR A 64 12.86 2.03 7.46
C THR A 64 12.73 0.88 8.44
N LEU A 65 11.98 -0.15 8.14
CA LEU A 65 11.65 -1.26 9.05
C LEU A 65 10.89 -0.81 10.30
N GLN A 66 10.28 0.37 10.28
CA GLN A 66 9.56 0.93 11.44
C GLN A 66 8.15 0.36 11.62
N GLY A 67 7.71 -0.45 10.69
CA GLY A 67 6.35 -0.96 10.67
C GLY A 67 5.46 -0.21 9.69
N PRO A 68 4.43 -0.87 9.16
CA PRO A 68 3.51 -0.26 8.22
C PRO A 68 2.56 0.73 8.91
N ASN A 69 2.02 1.67 8.14
CA ASN A 69 1.04 2.63 8.64
C ASN A 69 -0.35 1.97 8.68
N LEU A 70 -0.61 1.23 9.76
CA LEU A 70 -1.84 0.44 9.89
C LEU A 70 -3.11 1.29 9.77
N ASN A 71 -3.08 2.50 10.28
CA ASN A 71 -4.27 3.37 10.27
C ASN A 71 -4.68 3.74 8.85
N ILE A 72 -3.74 4.08 7.99
CA ILE A 72 -4.02 4.39 6.59
C ILE A 72 -4.58 3.15 5.87
N TYR A 73 -3.95 1.99 6.05
CA TYR A 73 -4.41 0.76 5.40
C TYR A 73 -5.78 0.32 5.91
N LYS A 74 -6.03 0.49 7.20
CA LYS A 74 -7.34 0.20 7.77
C LYS A 74 -8.43 1.06 7.12
N ASN A 75 -8.14 2.34 6.90
CA ASN A 75 -9.07 3.24 6.23
C ASN A 75 -9.25 2.88 4.75
N LEU A 76 -8.18 2.49 4.07
CA LEU A 76 -8.27 2.01 2.67
C LEU A 76 -9.13 0.75 2.57
N LEU A 77 -9.06 -0.12 3.55
CA LEU A 77 -9.83 -1.36 3.56
C LEU A 77 -11.33 -1.15 3.79
N ASN A 78 -11.74 0.05 4.16
CA ASN A 78 -13.16 0.41 4.22
C ASN A 78 -13.79 0.55 2.83
N TYR A 79 -12.98 0.67 1.79
CA TYR A 79 -13.46 0.68 0.41
C TYR A 79 -13.73 -0.75 -0.03
N LYS A 80 -15.01 -1.12 -0.17
CA LYS A 80 -15.40 -2.51 -0.37
C LYS A 80 -14.97 -3.11 -1.70
N ASN A 81 -14.75 -2.28 -2.71
CA ASN A 81 -14.42 -2.75 -4.06
C ASN A 81 -12.93 -2.71 -4.36
N ILE A 82 -12.11 -2.42 -3.37
CA ILE A 82 -10.67 -2.29 -3.55
C ILE A 82 -9.97 -3.50 -2.97
N ASN A 83 -9.08 -4.08 -3.78
CA ASN A 83 -8.10 -5.06 -3.32
C ASN A 83 -6.82 -4.31 -3.02
N LEU A 84 -6.40 -4.33 -1.76
CA LEU A 84 -5.25 -3.56 -1.30
C LEU A 84 -4.02 -4.45 -1.11
N ILE A 85 -2.90 -4.00 -1.66
CA ILE A 85 -1.58 -4.53 -1.37
C ILE A 85 -0.81 -3.45 -0.61
N ALA A 86 -0.48 -3.72 0.64
CA ALA A 86 0.25 -2.76 1.47
C ALA A 86 1.75 -2.84 1.21
N SER A 87 2.40 -1.69 1.15
CA SER A 87 3.83 -1.61 0.92
C SER A 87 4.47 -0.51 1.77
N GLY A 88 5.69 -0.78 2.22
CA GLY A 88 6.48 0.17 3.00
C GLY A 88 6.50 -0.14 4.48
N GLY A 89 7.69 -0.15 5.05
CA GLY A 89 7.90 -0.21 6.49
C GLY A 89 7.82 -1.57 7.15
N ILE A 90 7.50 -2.64 6.42
CA ILE A 90 7.37 -3.97 7.03
C ILE A 90 8.75 -4.45 7.48
N GLY A 91 8.94 -4.58 8.78
CA GLY A 91 10.23 -4.91 9.38
C GLY A 91 10.26 -6.21 10.18
N SER A 92 9.12 -6.84 10.40
CA SER A 92 9.04 -8.04 11.22
C SER A 92 7.84 -8.91 10.85
N ILE A 93 7.87 -10.16 11.30
CA ILE A 93 6.71 -11.04 11.18
C ILE A 93 5.51 -10.45 11.94
N ASN A 94 5.75 -9.80 13.06
CA ASN A 94 4.68 -9.17 13.82
C ASN A 94 3.95 -8.10 13.00
N ASP A 95 4.65 -7.35 12.16
CA ASP A 95 4.03 -6.39 11.26
C ASP A 95 3.07 -7.07 10.29
N ILE A 96 3.44 -8.25 9.80
CA ILE A 96 2.58 -9.03 8.91
C ILE A 96 1.33 -9.51 9.64
N PHE A 97 1.47 -9.98 10.88
CA PHE A 97 0.31 -10.35 11.70
C PHE A 97 -0.58 -9.14 11.98
N ASN A 98 0.00 -7.97 12.19
CA ASN A 98 -0.77 -6.74 12.40
C ASN A 98 -1.57 -6.36 11.15
N LEU A 99 -0.97 -6.47 9.96
CA LEU A 99 -1.70 -6.25 8.71
C LEU A 99 -2.83 -7.26 8.56
N LYS A 100 -2.57 -8.51 8.85
CA LYS A 100 -3.60 -9.56 8.78
C LYS A 100 -4.75 -9.27 9.74
N SER A 101 -4.44 -8.74 10.92
CA SER A 101 -5.46 -8.44 11.94
C SER A 101 -6.44 -7.34 11.49
N ILE A 102 -6.04 -6.48 10.58
CA ILE A 102 -6.95 -5.47 10.00
C ILE A 102 -7.56 -5.93 8.68
N SER A 103 -7.38 -7.19 8.33
CA SER A 103 -7.88 -7.83 7.10
C SER A 103 -7.14 -7.38 5.83
N CYS A 104 -5.91 -6.90 5.97
CA CYS A 104 -5.02 -6.66 4.84
C CYS A 104 -4.29 -7.97 4.52
N ASN A 105 -4.68 -8.61 3.42
CA ASN A 105 -4.23 -9.97 3.11
C ASN A 105 -3.03 -10.03 2.17
N GLU A 106 -2.60 -8.90 1.63
CA GLU A 106 -1.47 -8.84 0.71
C GLU A 106 -0.54 -7.70 1.07
N CYS A 107 0.75 -7.97 1.05
CA CYS A 107 1.76 -6.95 1.31
C CYS A 107 3.05 -7.25 0.55
N VAL A 108 3.89 -6.23 0.43
CA VAL A 108 5.23 -6.35 -0.16
C VAL A 108 6.25 -6.35 0.96
N VAL A 109 7.09 -7.38 0.98
CA VAL A 109 8.19 -7.49 1.95
C VAL A 109 9.50 -7.43 1.17
N GLY A 110 10.35 -6.47 1.50
CA GLY A 110 11.60 -6.27 0.79
C GLY A 110 12.80 -6.24 1.73
N LYS A 111 13.15 -5.07 2.23
CA LYS A 111 14.37 -4.86 3.03
C LYS A 111 14.48 -5.80 4.23
N ALA A 112 13.37 -6.14 4.88
CA ALA A 112 13.39 -7.04 6.04
C ALA A 112 13.94 -8.42 5.70
N ILE A 113 13.72 -8.91 4.48
CA ILE A 113 14.29 -10.18 4.02
C ILE A 113 15.81 -10.03 3.81
N TYR A 114 16.23 -8.95 3.13
CA TYR A 114 17.65 -8.72 2.87
C TYR A 114 18.45 -8.53 4.14
N GLU A 115 17.87 -7.96 5.18
CA GLU A 115 18.54 -7.72 6.46
C GLU A 115 18.27 -8.82 7.49
N ASN A 116 17.74 -9.95 7.06
CA ASN A 116 17.46 -11.11 7.90
C ASN A 116 16.56 -10.83 9.10
N LYS A 117 15.66 -9.83 8.99
CA LYS A 117 14.65 -9.55 10.01
C LYS A 117 13.46 -10.48 9.89
N ILE A 118 13.22 -10.99 8.70
CA ILE A 118 12.17 -11.96 8.38
C ILE A 118 12.80 -13.03 7.52
N SER A 119 12.64 -14.29 7.89
CA SER A 119 13.08 -15.39 7.04
C SER A 119 11.97 -15.82 6.09
N LEU A 120 12.35 -16.42 4.96
CA LEU A 120 11.38 -16.99 4.03
C LEU A 120 10.58 -18.12 4.69
N GLY A 121 11.23 -18.89 5.59
CA GLY A 121 10.54 -19.94 6.34
C GLY A 121 9.44 -19.38 7.24
N ASP A 122 9.72 -18.26 7.91
CA ASP A 122 8.71 -17.59 8.74
C ASP A 122 7.50 -17.14 7.92
N LEU A 123 7.75 -16.63 6.71
CA LEU A 123 6.68 -16.19 5.81
C LEU A 123 5.77 -17.35 5.40
N LEU A 124 6.34 -18.52 5.18
CA LEU A 124 5.55 -19.71 4.80
C LEU A 124 4.62 -20.16 5.92
N ASN A 125 4.84 -19.76 7.14
CA ASN A 125 4.07 -20.16 8.30
C ASN A 125 3.06 -19.09 8.77
N VAL A 126 2.86 -18.01 8.01
CA VAL A 126 1.93 -16.90 8.37
C VAL A 126 0.50 -17.25 7.98
N ASN A 127 0.02 -18.27 7.83
CA ASN A 127 -1.41 -18.49 7.53
C ASN A 127 -2.19 -18.69 8.85
#